data_c099f5dd9802a41727bbf31b6eb51671
#
_entry.id   c099f5dd9802a41727bbf31b6eb51671
#
_cell.length_a   1.000
_cell.length_b   1.000
_cell.length_c   1.000
_cell.angle_alpha   90.00
_cell.angle_beta   90.00
_cell.angle_gamma   90.00
#
_symmetry.space_group_name_H-M   'P 1'
#
loop_
_entity.id
_entity.type
_entity.pdbx_description
1 polymer ?
#
loop_
_entity_poly.entity_id
_entity_poly.type
_entity_poly.pdbx_seq_one_letter_code
_entity_poly.pdbx_strand_id
1 'polypeptide(L)'
;MLPVVATTSTVHRGGHARFGVAACGALPSPVVTAFTLAAVLQKILIANRGEIAVRVIRAARELGIATVAVYSDLDRNALHVRLADEAFALGGQSAADSYLKTEAILDAIRQSGADAVHPGYGFFSENADFARAITEMGVAFIGPPPEAIEEMGDKVSSRRAAERGGAPIVPGTTEFARSADEIVAFGEDNGWPIAIKAAFGGGGRGMKVVQDAASVADAMASAQREAKNFFGRDEVYVERYLTWPRHVEVQLVGDQHGDIVWVSTRDCSAQRRHQKLIEEAPAPALPDGVEEAMGEAAVKAAKAVGYYNAGTVEFIFQDGDFFFLEMNTRLQVEHPVTEAITGIDLVEWQILVASGEPLPMTQEEVLATRRGHAIEVRINAEDPAGGKFLPSPGTITKLATPDGFGVRFDSGYESGDEVSQFYDNLVGKLIVWGKDRDTAIARTIARSRTPSSRVSPPRSPPTWRSCAIPTSPPSSTRRNGSRNASTCPAPLRRRPRPNPLPRVRPRPSRSSSAA
;
A
#
# COMPACT_ATOMS: atom_id res chain seq x y z
N MET A 1 -9.97 -36.93 10.69
CA MET A 1 -9.70 -38.38 10.70
C MET A 1 -10.08 -38.94 9.32
N LEU A 2 -9.08 -39.20 8.48
CA LEU A 2 -9.26 -39.95 7.23
C LEU A 2 -8.28 -41.13 7.29
N PRO A 3 -8.68 -42.34 6.94
CA PRO A 3 -7.86 -43.53 7.12
C PRO A 3 -6.81 -43.67 6.00
N VAL A 4 -5.58 -43.96 6.40
CA VAL A 4 -4.50 -44.35 5.52
C VAL A 4 -4.70 -45.82 5.16
N VAL A 5 -4.85 -46.12 3.89
CA VAL A 5 -4.85 -47.51 3.38
C VAL A 5 -3.43 -47.91 3.05
N ALA A 6 -2.89 -48.86 3.81
CA ALA A 6 -1.62 -49.50 3.51
C ALA A 6 -1.86 -50.72 2.63
N THR A 7 -1.27 -50.75 1.42
CA THR A 7 -1.20 -51.94 0.57
C THR A 7 0.12 -52.64 0.79
N THR A 8 0.07 -53.88 1.29
CA THR A 8 1.21 -54.81 1.39
C THR A 8 1.42 -55.51 0.06
N SER A 9 2.60 -55.35 -0.52
CA SER A 9 3.07 -56.19 -1.65
C SER A 9 4.15 -57.13 -1.21
N THR A 10 3.93 -58.41 -1.42
CA THR A 10 4.83 -59.52 -1.14
C THR A 10 5.96 -59.57 -2.18
N VAL A 11 7.21 -59.61 -1.75
CA VAL A 11 8.39 -59.74 -2.63
C VAL A 11 8.94 -61.15 -2.53
N HIS A 12 9.11 -61.76 -3.69
CA HIS A 12 9.79 -63.03 -3.87
C HIS A 12 11.33 -62.86 -3.87
N ARG A 13 12.02 -63.86 -3.25
CA ARG A 13 13.48 -63.96 -3.14
C ARG A 13 14.14 -64.28 -4.48
N GLY A 14 15.33 -63.73 -4.68
CA GLY A 14 16.32 -64.25 -5.60
C GLY A 14 17.42 -63.28 -6.03
N GLY A 15 18.68 -63.55 -5.67
CA GLY A 15 19.86 -63.08 -6.42
C GLY A 15 20.80 -62.10 -5.71
N HIS A 16 21.95 -62.63 -5.23
CA HIS A 16 23.06 -61.83 -4.69
C HIS A 16 23.76 -60.99 -5.76
N ALA A 17 23.83 -59.67 -5.59
CA ALA A 17 24.88 -58.85 -6.19
C ALA A 17 25.41 -57.89 -5.10
N ARG A 18 26.68 -57.99 -4.80
CA ARG A 18 27.41 -57.09 -3.92
C ARG A 18 27.70 -55.80 -4.70
N PHE A 19 27.06 -54.69 -4.33
CA PHE A 19 27.50 -53.36 -4.72
C PHE A 19 28.07 -52.66 -3.50
N GLY A 20 29.28 -52.12 -3.65
CA GLY A 20 29.93 -51.32 -2.61
C GLY A 20 29.18 -50.02 -2.35
N VAL A 21 28.87 -49.78 -1.09
CA VAL A 21 28.25 -48.52 -0.61
C VAL A 21 29.36 -47.46 -0.53
N ALA A 22 29.39 -46.56 -1.49
CA ALA A 22 30.14 -45.31 -1.34
C ALA A 22 29.43 -44.48 -0.24
N ALA A 23 30.19 -44.05 0.77
CA ALA A 23 29.70 -43.19 1.84
C ALA A 23 29.26 -41.87 1.25
N CYS A 24 27.94 -41.67 1.19
CA CYS A 24 27.34 -40.37 0.87
C CYS A 24 27.50 -39.49 2.11
N GLY A 25 28.33 -38.42 2.00
CA GLY A 25 28.51 -37.44 3.07
C GLY A 25 27.16 -36.87 3.49
N ALA A 26 26.88 -36.95 4.77
CA ALA A 26 25.69 -36.31 5.36
C ALA A 26 25.75 -34.82 5.09
N LEU A 27 24.76 -34.31 4.32
CA LEU A 27 24.48 -32.87 4.25
C LEU A 27 24.12 -32.40 5.66
N PRO A 28 24.62 -31.26 6.13
CA PRO A 28 24.21 -30.73 7.41
C PRO A 28 22.71 -30.45 7.34
N SER A 29 21.95 -31.02 8.28
CA SER A 29 20.56 -30.69 8.49
C SER A 29 20.47 -29.18 8.70
N PRO A 30 19.49 -28.49 8.09
CA PRO A 30 19.23 -27.09 8.44
C PRO A 30 18.98 -27.04 9.95
N VAL A 31 19.84 -26.31 10.65
CA VAL A 31 19.59 -25.94 12.05
C VAL A 31 18.36 -25.07 12.02
N VAL A 32 17.20 -25.67 12.27
CA VAL A 32 16.02 -24.92 12.70
C VAL A 32 16.40 -24.40 14.07
N THR A 33 16.89 -23.18 14.11
CA THR A 33 17.10 -22.44 15.33
C THR A 33 15.72 -22.33 15.97
N ALA A 34 15.47 -23.10 17.03
CA ALA A 34 14.31 -22.89 17.87
C ALA A 34 14.47 -21.47 18.43
N PHE A 35 13.71 -20.53 17.88
CA PHE A 35 13.56 -19.22 18.48
C PHE A 35 13.11 -19.45 19.91
N THR A 36 13.92 -19.04 20.87
CA THR A 36 13.52 -18.95 22.26
C THR A 36 12.39 -17.93 22.26
N LEU A 37 11.14 -18.36 22.46
CA LEU A 37 9.98 -17.50 22.57
C LEU A 37 10.21 -16.56 23.78
N ALA A 38 10.86 -15.44 23.56
CA ALA A 38 10.71 -14.27 24.40
C ALA A 38 9.23 -13.86 24.33
N ALA A 39 8.67 -13.23 25.34
CA ALA A 39 7.24 -13.05 25.55
C ALA A 39 6.48 -12.62 24.28
N VAL A 40 6.14 -13.57 23.43
CA VAL A 40 5.33 -13.36 22.22
C VAL A 40 3.99 -12.83 22.68
N LEU A 41 3.53 -11.76 22.04
CA LEU A 41 2.18 -11.23 22.22
C LEU A 41 1.17 -12.37 22.12
N GLN A 42 0.19 -12.40 23.03
CA GLN A 42 -0.77 -13.50 23.10
C GLN A 42 -2.08 -13.18 22.39
N LYS A 43 -2.47 -11.90 22.40
CA LYS A 43 -3.75 -11.48 21.86
C LYS A 43 -3.67 -10.06 21.29
N ILE A 44 -3.94 -9.92 20.00
CA ILE A 44 -3.91 -8.63 19.30
C ILE A 44 -5.33 -8.14 19.01
N LEU A 45 -5.66 -6.93 19.47
CA LEU A 45 -6.84 -6.22 19.00
C LEU A 45 -6.49 -5.44 17.72
N ILE A 46 -7.29 -5.65 16.67
CA ILE A 46 -7.13 -4.97 15.39
C ILE A 46 -8.07 -3.75 15.37
N ALA A 47 -7.50 -2.55 15.58
CA ALA A 47 -8.24 -1.29 15.62
C ALA A 47 -8.52 -0.77 14.20
N ASN A 48 -9.02 -1.63 13.32
CA ASN A 48 -9.29 -1.33 11.92
C ASN A 48 -10.37 -2.27 11.35
N ARG A 49 -10.69 -2.11 10.05
CA ARG A 49 -11.71 -2.88 9.34
C ARG A 49 -11.24 -3.30 7.93
N GLY A 50 -12.10 -4.04 7.24
CA GLY A 50 -11.90 -4.32 5.82
C GLY A 50 -10.69 -5.20 5.55
N GLU A 51 -10.03 -4.98 4.41
CA GLU A 51 -8.96 -5.87 3.94
C GLU A 51 -7.73 -5.87 4.87
N ILE A 52 -7.37 -4.71 5.44
CA ILE A 52 -6.21 -4.63 6.34
C ILE A 52 -6.45 -5.38 7.66
N ALA A 53 -7.66 -5.34 8.20
CA ALA A 53 -7.99 -6.14 9.37
C ALA A 53 -7.90 -7.64 9.06
N VAL A 54 -8.39 -8.08 7.90
CA VAL A 54 -8.23 -9.47 7.43
C VAL A 54 -6.75 -9.84 7.27
N ARG A 55 -5.94 -8.92 6.71
CA ARG A 55 -4.49 -9.13 6.53
C ARG A 55 -3.78 -9.35 7.86
N VAL A 56 -4.06 -8.50 8.86
CA VAL A 56 -3.47 -8.62 10.19
C VAL A 56 -3.93 -9.88 10.91
N ILE A 57 -5.23 -10.22 10.84
CA ILE A 57 -5.78 -11.46 11.43
C ILE A 57 -5.05 -12.69 10.89
N ARG A 58 -4.77 -12.73 9.58
CA ARG A 58 -4.06 -13.85 8.96
C ARG A 58 -2.64 -13.99 9.49
N ALA A 59 -1.87 -12.88 9.52
CA ALA A 59 -0.51 -12.90 10.05
C ALA A 59 -0.46 -13.29 11.54
N ALA A 60 -1.34 -12.72 12.36
CA ALA A 60 -1.42 -13.08 13.79
C ALA A 60 -1.71 -14.56 14.00
N ARG A 61 -2.63 -15.14 13.21
CA ARG A 61 -2.94 -16.58 13.26
C ARG A 61 -1.78 -17.48 12.86
N GLU A 62 -1.00 -17.08 11.84
CA GLU A 62 0.19 -17.82 11.42
C GLU A 62 1.24 -17.85 12.53
N LEU A 63 1.30 -16.80 13.35
CA LEU A 63 2.13 -16.72 14.56
C LEU A 63 1.50 -17.41 15.80
N GLY A 64 0.28 -17.94 15.69
CA GLY A 64 -0.42 -18.58 16.82
C GLY A 64 -1.00 -17.58 17.83
N ILE A 65 -1.15 -16.31 17.46
CA ILE A 65 -1.65 -15.23 18.31
C ILE A 65 -3.17 -15.08 18.15
N ALA A 66 -3.89 -14.99 19.25
CA ALA A 66 -5.34 -14.77 19.27
C ALA A 66 -5.69 -13.36 18.74
N THR A 67 -6.83 -13.24 18.08
CA THR A 67 -7.25 -12.02 17.40
C THR A 67 -8.57 -11.48 17.89
N VAL A 68 -8.63 -10.16 18.09
CA VAL A 68 -9.84 -9.45 18.49
C VAL A 68 -10.18 -8.42 17.42
N ALA A 69 -11.34 -8.55 16.79
CA ALA A 69 -11.87 -7.54 15.88
C ALA A 69 -12.72 -6.53 16.64
N VAL A 70 -12.75 -5.28 16.14
CA VAL A 70 -13.75 -4.29 16.52
C VAL A 70 -14.62 -3.96 15.30
N TYR A 71 -15.88 -3.60 15.53
CA TYR A 71 -16.80 -3.34 14.41
C TYR A 71 -17.87 -2.29 14.72
N SER A 72 -18.20 -1.50 13.70
CA SER A 72 -19.39 -0.63 13.69
C SER A 72 -20.66 -1.45 13.45
N ASP A 73 -21.83 -0.85 13.64
CA ASP A 73 -23.10 -1.53 13.38
C ASP A 73 -23.23 -2.05 11.94
N LEU A 74 -22.60 -1.37 10.97
CA LEU A 74 -22.58 -1.77 9.56
C LEU A 74 -21.68 -2.98 9.31
N ASP A 75 -20.60 -3.11 10.06
CA ASP A 75 -19.60 -4.15 9.86
C ASP A 75 -19.85 -5.41 10.72
N ARG A 76 -20.99 -5.51 11.43
CA ARG A 76 -21.32 -6.64 12.31
C ARG A 76 -21.08 -8.01 11.67
N ASN A 77 -21.34 -8.14 10.38
CA ASN A 77 -21.19 -9.38 9.61
C ASN A 77 -20.00 -9.33 8.63
N ALA A 78 -19.12 -8.34 8.73
CA ALA A 78 -17.99 -8.17 7.84
C ALA A 78 -16.98 -9.33 7.97
N LEU A 79 -16.21 -9.58 6.90
CA LEU A 79 -15.27 -10.70 6.83
C LEU A 79 -14.28 -10.72 7.99
N HIS A 80 -13.71 -9.56 8.37
CA HIS A 80 -12.76 -9.48 9.48
C HIS A 80 -13.37 -9.86 10.83
N VAL A 81 -14.66 -9.55 11.05
CA VAL A 81 -15.40 -9.95 12.27
C VAL A 81 -15.62 -11.47 12.32
N ARG A 82 -15.95 -12.07 11.18
CA ARG A 82 -16.15 -13.53 11.07
C ARG A 82 -14.85 -14.33 11.19
N LEU A 83 -13.73 -13.70 10.83
CA LEU A 83 -12.42 -14.35 10.89
C LEU A 83 -11.75 -14.23 12.26
N ALA A 84 -11.95 -13.16 13.02
CA ALA A 84 -11.34 -12.98 14.33
C ALA A 84 -11.84 -14.02 15.35
N ASP A 85 -11.04 -14.28 16.40
CA ASP A 85 -11.41 -15.20 17.46
C ASP A 85 -12.45 -14.59 18.41
N GLU A 86 -12.34 -13.26 18.64
CA GLU A 86 -13.31 -12.47 19.41
C GLU A 86 -13.66 -11.19 18.65
N ALA A 87 -14.82 -10.61 18.94
CA ALA A 87 -15.23 -9.36 18.30
C ALA A 87 -16.07 -8.48 19.23
N PHE A 88 -15.79 -7.15 19.24
CA PHE A 88 -16.43 -6.17 20.09
C PHE A 88 -17.11 -5.06 19.27
N ALA A 89 -18.36 -4.76 19.61
CA ALA A 89 -19.12 -3.70 18.96
C ALA A 89 -18.66 -2.33 19.46
N LEU A 90 -18.33 -1.42 18.52
CA LEU A 90 -18.05 -0.02 18.83
C LEU A 90 -19.33 0.84 18.83
N GLY A 91 -20.40 0.32 18.21
CA GLY A 91 -21.64 1.06 17.92
C GLY A 91 -21.47 2.05 16.78
N GLY A 92 -22.58 2.70 16.41
CA GLY A 92 -22.59 3.73 15.37
C GLY A 92 -22.36 3.21 13.95
N GLN A 93 -22.47 4.12 12.98
CA GLN A 93 -22.33 3.80 11.55
C GLN A 93 -21.17 4.53 10.89
N SER A 94 -20.92 5.79 11.25
CA SER A 94 -19.81 6.56 10.70
C SER A 94 -18.48 6.22 11.39
N ALA A 95 -17.36 6.58 10.75
CA ALA A 95 -16.05 6.43 11.36
C ALA A 95 -15.92 7.18 12.69
N ALA A 96 -16.47 8.40 12.77
CA ALA A 96 -16.45 9.23 13.97
C ALA A 96 -17.24 8.60 15.14
N ASP A 97 -18.30 7.87 14.83
CA ASP A 97 -19.15 7.23 15.84
C ASP A 97 -18.65 5.83 16.24
N SER A 98 -17.64 5.29 15.56
CA SER A 98 -17.14 3.92 15.74
C SER A 98 -15.61 3.86 15.77
N TYR A 99 -14.95 3.64 14.65
CA TYR A 99 -13.49 3.39 14.54
C TYR A 99 -12.60 4.56 14.96
N LEU A 100 -13.15 5.79 15.04
CA LEU A 100 -12.48 6.99 15.57
C LEU A 100 -12.98 7.36 16.98
N LYS A 101 -13.62 6.44 17.69
CA LYS A 101 -14.07 6.63 19.06
C LYS A 101 -13.08 5.96 20.02
N THR A 102 -12.08 6.71 20.47
CA THR A 102 -10.98 6.24 21.32
C THR A 102 -11.49 5.41 22.50
N GLU A 103 -12.42 5.93 23.30
CA GLU A 103 -12.92 5.24 24.51
C GLU A 103 -13.53 3.88 24.21
N ALA A 104 -14.27 3.74 23.09
CA ALA A 104 -14.87 2.46 22.73
C ALA A 104 -13.80 1.40 22.39
N ILE A 105 -12.70 1.81 21.77
CA ILE A 105 -11.58 0.89 21.48
C ILE A 105 -10.82 0.55 22.76
N LEU A 106 -10.55 1.54 23.64
CA LEU A 106 -9.90 1.30 24.94
C LEU A 106 -10.73 0.37 25.81
N ASP A 107 -12.07 0.49 25.79
CA ASP A 107 -12.97 -0.42 26.48
C ASP A 107 -12.93 -1.84 25.88
N ALA A 108 -12.87 -1.98 24.57
CA ALA A 108 -12.70 -3.27 23.91
C ALA A 108 -11.37 -3.95 24.29
N ILE A 109 -10.27 -3.17 24.41
CA ILE A 109 -8.98 -3.67 24.91
C ILE A 109 -9.12 -4.22 26.34
N ARG A 110 -9.72 -3.43 27.25
CA ARG A 110 -9.92 -3.85 28.65
C ARG A 110 -10.77 -5.12 28.75
N GLN A 111 -11.85 -5.21 27.98
CA GLN A 111 -12.78 -6.33 28.00
C GLN A 111 -12.20 -7.60 27.39
N SER A 112 -11.44 -7.48 26.31
CA SER A 112 -10.82 -8.62 25.62
C SER A 112 -9.56 -9.12 26.33
N GLY A 113 -8.90 -8.26 27.12
CA GLY A 113 -7.59 -8.55 27.69
C GLY A 113 -6.51 -8.67 26.62
N ALA A 114 -6.66 -7.95 25.49
CA ALA A 114 -5.63 -7.87 24.46
C ALA A 114 -4.36 -7.21 25.04
N ASP A 115 -3.21 -7.80 24.74
CA ASP A 115 -1.89 -7.31 25.16
C ASP A 115 -1.19 -6.47 24.09
N ALA A 116 -1.78 -6.41 22.88
CA ALA A 116 -1.32 -5.55 21.81
C ALA A 116 -2.48 -5.02 20.94
N VAL A 117 -2.22 -3.89 20.26
CA VAL A 117 -3.14 -3.26 19.32
C VAL A 117 -2.44 -3.02 17.99
N HIS A 118 -3.03 -3.51 16.90
CA HIS A 118 -2.59 -3.20 15.55
C HIS A 118 -3.53 -2.18 14.90
N PRO A 119 -3.06 -0.96 14.57
CA PRO A 119 -3.93 0.09 14.03
C PRO A 119 -4.21 -0.07 12.52
N GLY A 120 -3.49 -0.94 11.80
CA GLY A 120 -3.54 -1.04 10.35
C GLY A 120 -3.03 0.23 9.66
N TYR A 121 -3.82 0.76 8.74
CA TYR A 121 -3.62 2.07 8.09
C TYR A 121 -4.92 2.89 8.09
N GLY A 122 -4.83 4.21 7.99
CA GLY A 122 -5.97 5.12 8.19
C GLY A 122 -6.44 5.15 9.65
N PHE A 123 -7.59 5.73 9.92
CA PHE A 123 -8.15 5.90 11.26
C PHE A 123 -7.10 6.43 12.26
N PHE A 124 -6.76 5.64 13.26
CA PHE A 124 -5.82 6.00 14.33
C PHE A 124 -4.36 5.62 14.06
N SER A 125 -4.03 5.06 12.90
CA SER A 125 -2.68 4.55 12.64
C SER A 125 -1.57 5.59 12.71
N GLU A 126 -1.89 6.87 12.51
CA GLU A 126 -0.98 8.03 12.60
C GLU A 126 -1.42 9.02 13.68
N ASN A 127 -2.06 8.53 14.74
CA ASN A 127 -2.51 9.36 15.86
C ASN A 127 -1.66 9.12 17.10
N ALA A 128 -0.81 10.08 17.45
CA ALA A 128 0.12 9.97 18.57
C ALA A 128 -0.60 9.84 19.92
N ASP A 129 -1.69 10.56 20.13
CA ASP A 129 -2.45 10.50 21.38
C ASP A 129 -3.10 9.13 21.59
N PHE A 130 -3.58 8.51 20.52
CA PHE A 130 -4.12 7.15 20.57
C PHE A 130 -3.02 6.12 20.89
N ALA A 131 -1.87 6.22 20.24
CA ALA A 131 -0.73 5.35 20.52
C ALA A 131 -0.26 5.50 21.99
N ARG A 132 -0.19 6.73 22.49
CA ARG A 132 0.18 7.05 23.88
C ARG A 132 -0.84 6.46 24.87
N ALA A 133 -2.12 6.64 24.61
CA ALA A 133 -3.17 6.09 25.48
C ALA A 133 -3.09 4.56 25.61
N ILE A 134 -2.73 3.85 24.53
CA ILE A 134 -2.54 2.39 24.54
C ILE A 134 -1.29 2.01 25.33
N THR A 135 -0.17 2.67 25.09
CA THR A 135 1.10 2.37 25.79
C THR A 135 1.02 2.68 27.29
N GLU A 136 0.30 3.73 27.70
CA GLU A 136 0.02 4.05 29.10
C GLU A 136 -0.84 2.98 29.81
N MET A 137 -1.62 2.19 29.07
CA MET A 137 -2.33 1.03 29.62
C MET A 137 -1.41 -0.20 29.82
N GLY A 138 -0.15 -0.14 29.43
CA GLY A 138 0.77 -1.28 29.41
C GLY A 138 0.50 -2.26 28.28
N VAL A 139 -0.20 -1.83 27.23
CA VAL A 139 -0.52 -2.60 26.02
C VAL A 139 0.43 -2.19 24.89
N ALA A 140 0.96 -3.14 24.13
CA ALA A 140 1.86 -2.85 23.03
C ALA A 140 1.11 -2.19 21.85
N PHE A 141 1.59 -1.05 21.37
CA PHE A 141 1.14 -0.46 20.12
C PHE A 141 1.99 -1.02 18.97
N ILE A 142 1.37 -1.75 18.03
CA ILE A 142 2.08 -2.33 16.87
C ILE A 142 2.22 -1.24 15.81
N GLY A 143 3.23 -0.43 15.99
CA GLY A 143 3.54 0.77 15.22
C GLY A 143 4.74 1.50 15.83
N PRO A 144 5.06 2.69 15.31
CA PRO A 144 6.15 3.52 15.83
C PRO A 144 5.82 4.16 17.18
N PRO A 145 6.82 4.72 17.88
CA PRO A 145 6.58 5.43 19.13
C PRO A 145 5.75 6.71 18.90
N PRO A 146 4.91 7.10 19.88
CA PRO A 146 4.05 8.27 19.76
C PRO A 146 4.80 9.55 19.37
N GLU A 147 6.02 9.74 19.87
CA GLU A 147 6.87 10.89 19.58
C GLU A 147 7.27 10.96 18.10
N ALA A 148 7.58 9.83 17.49
CA ALA A 148 7.90 9.77 16.07
C ALA A 148 6.65 10.02 15.20
N ILE A 149 5.48 9.55 15.63
CA ILE A 149 4.20 9.86 14.94
C ILE A 149 3.95 11.37 14.97
N GLU A 150 4.13 12.00 16.14
CA GLU A 150 3.89 13.43 16.34
C GLU A 150 4.88 14.28 15.51
N GLU A 151 6.18 13.96 15.56
CA GLU A 151 7.22 14.71 14.84
C GLU A 151 7.09 14.58 13.33
N MET A 152 6.79 13.37 12.82
CA MET A 152 6.65 13.12 11.39
C MET A 152 5.26 13.50 10.84
N GLY A 153 4.23 13.62 11.67
CA GLY A 153 2.89 14.06 11.29
C GLY A 153 2.79 15.55 10.97
N ASP A 154 3.67 16.39 11.53
CA ASP A 154 3.75 17.81 11.21
C ASP A 154 4.70 18.05 10.04
N LYS A 155 4.23 18.76 8.99
CA LYS A 155 5.01 18.97 7.76
C LYS A 155 6.31 19.75 7.95
N VAL A 156 6.34 20.70 8.89
CA VAL A 156 7.52 21.50 9.15
C VAL A 156 8.51 20.69 9.97
N SER A 157 8.02 20.01 11.00
CA SER A 157 8.84 19.15 11.87
C SER A 157 9.43 17.97 11.11
N SER A 158 8.64 17.31 10.26
CA SER A 158 9.11 16.18 9.43
C SER A 158 10.20 16.60 8.43
N ARG A 159 10.05 17.77 7.78
CA ARG A 159 11.11 18.32 6.90
C ARG A 159 12.39 18.60 7.68
N ARG A 160 12.28 19.21 8.87
CA ARG A 160 13.45 19.48 9.73
C ARG A 160 14.10 18.18 10.21
N ALA A 161 13.32 17.17 10.54
CA ALA A 161 13.83 15.85 10.90
C ALA A 161 14.57 15.20 9.73
N ALA A 162 14.00 15.24 8.53
CA ALA A 162 14.64 14.73 7.32
C ALA A 162 15.95 15.47 7.02
N GLU A 163 15.96 16.79 7.12
CA GLU A 163 17.16 17.62 6.94
C GLU A 163 18.24 17.30 7.97
N ARG A 164 17.89 17.15 9.28
CA ARG A 164 18.82 16.69 10.32
C ARG A 164 19.40 15.31 10.00
N GLY A 165 18.60 14.42 9.44
CA GLY A 165 19.04 13.11 8.95
C GLY A 165 19.85 13.17 7.65
N GLY A 166 19.97 14.34 7.01
CA GLY A 166 20.70 14.52 5.75
C GLY A 166 19.94 14.01 4.53
N ALA A 167 18.62 13.84 4.62
CA ALA A 167 17.79 13.55 3.44
C ALA A 167 17.63 14.83 2.60
N PRO A 168 17.76 14.74 1.26
CA PRO A 168 17.52 15.90 0.39
C PRO A 168 16.08 16.40 0.53
N ILE A 169 15.89 17.70 0.69
CA ILE A 169 14.57 18.33 0.71
C ILE A 169 14.41 19.21 -0.54
N VAL A 170 13.17 19.36 -1.02
CA VAL A 170 12.91 20.30 -2.12
C VAL A 170 13.37 21.68 -1.65
N PRO A 171 14.22 22.40 -2.43
CA PRO A 171 14.58 23.77 -2.09
C PRO A 171 13.34 24.60 -1.78
N GLY A 172 13.27 25.19 -0.62
CA GLY A 172 12.11 25.93 -0.15
C GLY A 172 12.44 26.74 1.08
N THR A 173 11.56 27.70 1.43
CA THR A 173 11.73 28.48 2.63
C THR A 173 11.31 27.66 3.86
N THR A 174 12.10 27.74 4.92
CA THR A 174 11.79 27.16 6.24
C THR A 174 10.94 28.10 7.09
N GLU A 175 10.81 29.36 6.65
CA GLU A 175 9.98 30.39 7.26
C GLU A 175 8.84 30.80 6.32
N PHE A 176 7.84 31.43 6.89
CA PHE A 176 6.72 31.98 6.11
C PHE A 176 7.21 33.15 5.28
N ALA A 177 6.82 33.18 4.01
CA ALA A 177 7.12 34.30 3.13
C ALA A 177 6.32 35.55 3.58
N ARG A 178 7.06 36.64 3.82
CA ARG A 178 6.50 37.88 4.34
C ARG A 178 6.12 38.87 3.24
N SER A 179 6.77 38.77 2.08
CA SER A 179 6.55 39.65 0.96
C SER A 179 6.67 38.95 -0.39
N ALA A 180 6.10 39.56 -1.44
CA ALA A 180 6.29 39.09 -2.81
C ALA A 180 7.75 39.17 -3.26
N ASP A 181 8.50 40.16 -2.78
CA ASP A 181 9.92 40.34 -3.13
C ASP A 181 10.80 39.20 -2.60
N GLU A 182 10.52 38.68 -1.41
CA GLU A 182 11.20 37.49 -0.87
C GLU A 182 10.94 36.26 -1.76
N ILE A 183 9.72 36.10 -2.26
CA ILE A 183 9.34 35.00 -3.15
C ILE A 183 10.01 35.15 -4.53
N VAL A 184 10.11 36.37 -5.05
CA VAL A 184 10.82 36.64 -6.30
C VAL A 184 12.30 36.30 -6.15
N ALA A 185 12.95 36.78 -5.07
CA ALA A 185 14.36 36.48 -4.81
C ALA A 185 14.58 34.94 -4.72
N PHE A 186 13.68 34.23 -4.05
CA PHE A 186 13.75 32.76 -3.99
C PHE A 186 13.67 32.12 -5.38
N GLY A 187 12.77 32.62 -6.25
CA GLY A 187 12.63 32.09 -7.63
C GLY A 187 13.84 32.36 -8.50
N GLU A 188 14.48 33.53 -8.35
CA GLU A 188 15.72 33.87 -9.05
C GLU A 188 16.90 33.00 -8.60
N ASP A 189 16.99 32.70 -7.30
CA ASP A 189 18.09 31.91 -6.73
C ASP A 189 17.94 30.40 -6.99
N ASN A 190 16.69 29.87 -7.00
CA ASN A 190 16.42 28.43 -7.05
C ASN A 190 15.84 27.95 -8.39
N GLY A 191 15.55 28.88 -9.31
CA GLY A 191 14.97 28.62 -10.63
C GLY A 191 13.43 28.52 -10.61
N TRP A 192 12.85 28.87 -11.76
CA TRP A 192 11.41 28.80 -12.03
C TRP A 192 11.03 27.47 -12.70
N PRO A 193 9.82 26.94 -12.53
CA PRO A 193 8.72 27.48 -11.73
C PRO A 193 8.86 27.20 -10.22
N ILE A 194 8.14 28.00 -9.42
CA ILE A 194 8.03 27.83 -7.97
C ILE A 194 6.58 27.60 -7.55
N ALA A 195 6.37 27.02 -6.36
CA ALA A 195 5.06 26.84 -5.76
C ALA A 195 4.93 27.66 -4.48
N ILE A 196 3.94 28.51 -4.41
CA ILE A 196 3.51 29.20 -3.19
C ILE A 196 2.45 28.32 -2.52
N LYS A 197 2.68 27.91 -1.28
CA LYS A 197 1.82 26.95 -0.56
C LYS A 197 1.34 27.51 0.76
N ALA A 198 0.08 27.19 1.12
CA ALA A 198 -0.44 27.44 2.45
C ALA A 198 0.33 26.63 3.50
N ALA A 199 0.79 27.28 4.57
CA ALA A 199 1.61 26.65 5.61
C ALA A 199 0.84 25.58 6.39
N PHE A 200 -0.46 25.76 6.57
CA PHE A 200 -1.33 24.88 7.35
C PHE A 200 -2.31 24.08 6.48
N GLY A 201 -1.96 23.82 5.23
CA GLY A 201 -2.83 23.19 4.24
C GLY A 201 -2.33 21.82 3.75
N GLY A 202 -3.23 21.02 3.21
CA GLY A 202 -2.96 19.73 2.61
C GLY A 202 -3.76 19.49 1.32
N GLY A 203 -3.39 18.43 0.55
CA GLY A 203 -4.13 18.03 -0.65
C GLY A 203 -4.10 19.05 -1.80
N GLY A 204 -3.08 19.88 -1.90
CA GLY A 204 -2.93 20.86 -2.99
C GLY A 204 -3.84 22.11 -2.89
N ARG A 205 -4.63 22.25 -1.83
CA ARG A 205 -5.43 23.45 -1.58
C ARG A 205 -4.55 24.57 -1.06
N GLY A 206 -4.74 25.79 -1.60
CA GLY A 206 -3.91 26.95 -1.26
C GLY A 206 -2.50 26.87 -1.89
N MET A 207 -2.31 26.09 -2.96
CA MET A 207 -1.09 26.04 -3.74
C MET A 207 -1.26 26.81 -5.07
N LYS A 208 -0.29 27.68 -5.39
CA LYS A 208 -0.20 28.39 -6.67
C LYS A 208 1.16 28.14 -7.30
N VAL A 209 1.15 27.65 -8.51
CA VAL A 209 2.38 27.50 -9.31
C VAL A 209 2.63 28.81 -10.08
N VAL A 210 3.84 29.33 -9.96
CA VAL A 210 4.25 30.62 -10.53
C VAL A 210 5.40 30.37 -11.48
N GLN A 211 5.27 30.85 -12.71
CA GLN A 211 6.22 30.60 -13.79
C GLN A 211 7.34 31.67 -13.88
N ASP A 212 7.08 32.86 -13.32
CA ASP A 212 7.95 34.02 -13.42
C ASP A 212 7.70 35.04 -12.30
N ALA A 213 8.61 35.99 -12.14
CA ALA A 213 8.54 37.03 -11.12
C ALA A 213 7.28 37.93 -11.22
N ALA A 214 6.78 38.19 -12.44
CA ALA A 214 5.66 39.11 -12.65
C ALA A 214 4.34 38.58 -12.06
N SER A 215 4.20 37.27 -11.95
CA SER A 215 3.00 36.57 -11.47
C SER A 215 2.98 36.36 -9.94
N VAL A 216 4.08 36.65 -9.24
CA VAL A 216 4.25 36.32 -7.81
C VAL A 216 3.24 37.04 -6.91
N ALA A 217 3.08 38.35 -7.07
CA ALA A 217 2.23 39.16 -6.16
C ALA A 217 0.77 38.68 -6.18
N ASP A 218 0.20 38.46 -7.37
CA ASP A 218 -1.18 37.99 -7.52
C ASP A 218 -1.34 36.55 -7.00
N ALA A 219 -0.38 35.70 -7.27
CA ALA A 219 -0.38 34.30 -6.80
C ALA A 219 -0.29 34.21 -5.27
N MET A 220 0.58 35.02 -4.63
CA MET A 220 0.71 35.11 -3.18
C MET A 220 -0.61 35.56 -2.54
N ALA A 221 -1.18 36.67 -3.02
CA ALA A 221 -2.46 37.17 -2.52
C ALA A 221 -3.60 36.16 -2.68
N SER A 222 -3.59 35.41 -3.79
CA SER A 222 -4.58 34.33 -4.03
C SER A 222 -4.38 33.16 -3.08
N ALA A 223 -3.14 32.69 -2.87
CA ALA A 223 -2.82 31.60 -1.96
C ALA A 223 -3.19 31.95 -0.51
N GLN A 224 -2.87 33.16 -0.06
CA GLN A 224 -3.21 33.66 1.27
C GLN A 224 -4.72 33.73 1.51
N ARG A 225 -5.50 34.25 0.53
CA ARG A 225 -6.97 34.26 0.64
C ARG A 225 -7.56 32.85 0.73
N GLU A 226 -7.07 31.92 -0.08
CA GLU A 226 -7.50 30.53 -0.02
C GLU A 226 -7.11 29.89 1.32
N ALA A 227 -5.88 30.07 1.78
CA ALA A 227 -5.40 29.56 3.06
C ALA A 227 -6.29 30.06 4.22
N LYS A 228 -6.58 31.34 4.25
CA LYS A 228 -7.45 31.94 5.27
C LYS A 228 -8.87 31.38 5.24
N ASN A 229 -9.44 31.20 4.05
CA ASN A 229 -10.79 30.69 3.88
C ASN A 229 -10.94 29.21 4.28
N PHE A 230 -9.93 28.38 3.97
CA PHE A 230 -10.00 26.93 4.23
C PHE A 230 -9.42 26.52 5.57
N PHE A 231 -8.40 27.23 6.05
CA PHE A 231 -7.61 26.82 7.22
C PHE A 231 -7.61 27.85 8.36
N GLY A 232 -8.26 29.03 8.15
CA GLY A 232 -8.35 30.12 9.13
C GLY A 232 -7.06 30.95 9.28
N ARG A 233 -5.99 30.58 8.58
CA ARG A 233 -4.66 31.21 8.63
C ARG A 233 -4.19 31.50 7.21
N ASP A 234 -3.41 32.59 7.04
CA ASP A 234 -3.01 33.12 5.73
C ASP A 234 -1.49 32.99 5.46
N GLU A 235 -0.74 32.38 6.36
CA GLU A 235 0.67 32.17 6.16
C GLU A 235 0.96 31.23 4.99
N VAL A 236 1.90 31.65 4.15
CA VAL A 236 2.36 30.90 2.97
C VAL A 236 3.89 30.74 3.02
N TYR A 237 4.37 29.68 2.41
CA TYR A 237 5.80 29.43 2.16
C TYR A 237 6.01 29.11 0.69
N VAL A 238 7.26 29.10 0.24
CA VAL A 238 7.60 28.84 -1.16
C VAL A 238 8.53 27.66 -1.30
N GLU A 239 8.34 26.89 -2.38
CA GLU A 239 9.22 25.79 -2.77
C GLU A 239 9.45 25.80 -4.28
N ARG A 240 10.58 25.22 -4.72
CA ARG A 240 10.78 24.88 -6.13
C ARG A 240 9.65 23.95 -6.60
N TYR A 241 9.06 24.23 -7.76
CA TYR A 241 8.03 23.37 -8.33
C TYR A 241 8.61 22.37 -9.31
N LEU A 242 8.37 21.09 -9.05
CA LEU A 242 8.76 20.01 -9.95
C LEU A 242 7.63 19.75 -10.96
N THR A 243 7.95 19.79 -12.26
CA THR A 243 6.94 19.79 -13.33
C THR A 243 6.43 18.41 -13.70
N TRP A 244 7.30 17.40 -13.62
CA TRP A 244 7.01 16.01 -14.00
C TRP A 244 7.57 15.02 -12.97
N PRO A 245 7.22 15.18 -11.70
CA PRO A 245 7.79 14.34 -10.67
C PRO A 245 7.21 12.94 -10.71
N ARG A 246 8.04 11.95 -10.38
CA ARG A 246 7.59 10.63 -9.98
C ARG A 246 7.46 10.59 -8.46
N HIS A 247 6.45 9.88 -7.99
CA HIS A 247 6.27 9.59 -6.58
C HIS A 247 6.92 8.24 -6.31
N VAL A 248 8.11 8.28 -5.72
CA VAL A 248 8.88 7.09 -5.36
C VAL A 248 8.99 7.03 -3.84
N GLU A 249 8.77 5.87 -3.27
CA GLU A 249 8.79 5.70 -1.82
C GLU A 249 9.67 4.53 -1.41
N VAL A 250 10.17 4.59 -0.18
CA VAL A 250 11.04 3.59 0.41
C VAL A 250 10.38 2.95 1.61
N GLN A 251 10.15 1.63 1.53
CA GLN A 251 9.70 0.83 2.67
C GLN A 251 10.85 0.62 3.63
N LEU A 252 10.67 0.94 4.90
CA LEU A 252 11.61 0.63 5.96
C LEU A 252 10.94 -0.13 7.11
N VAL A 253 11.75 -0.84 7.89
CA VAL A 253 11.37 -1.42 9.18
C VAL A 253 12.52 -1.19 10.15
N GLY A 254 12.20 -0.70 11.33
CA GLY A 254 13.15 -0.56 12.44
C GLY A 254 12.76 -1.42 13.62
N ASP A 255 13.73 -1.87 14.41
CA ASP A 255 13.47 -2.51 15.69
C ASP A 255 13.60 -1.53 16.88
N GLN A 256 13.29 -2.02 18.08
CA GLN A 256 13.41 -1.22 19.30
C GLN A 256 14.85 -1.13 19.84
N HIS A 257 15.81 -1.78 19.16
CA HIS A 257 17.25 -1.82 19.52
C HIS A 257 18.07 -0.78 18.77
N GLY A 258 17.45 -0.10 17.78
CA GLY A 258 18.06 0.98 16.99
C GLY A 258 18.53 0.56 15.60
N ASP A 259 18.29 -0.68 15.20
CA ASP A 259 18.54 -1.12 13.85
C ASP A 259 17.36 -0.78 12.94
N ILE A 260 17.64 -0.25 11.76
CA ILE A 260 16.65 0.08 10.74
C ILE A 260 17.18 -0.40 9.39
N VAL A 261 16.35 -1.16 8.67
CA VAL A 261 16.61 -1.59 7.30
C VAL A 261 15.61 -0.97 6.34
N TRP A 262 16.06 -0.66 5.14
CA TRP A 262 15.17 -0.35 4.04
C TRP A 262 14.98 -1.59 3.16
N VAL A 263 13.73 -1.86 2.77
CA VAL A 263 13.36 -3.15 2.16
C VAL A 263 13.35 -3.06 0.65
N SER A 264 12.68 -2.05 0.11
CA SER A 264 12.57 -1.82 -1.34
C SER A 264 12.00 -0.44 -1.61
N THR A 265 12.12 0.00 -2.86
CA THR A 265 11.39 1.15 -3.39
C THR A 265 10.06 0.73 -4.01
N ARG A 266 9.11 1.67 -4.08
CA ARG A 266 7.87 1.56 -4.85
C ARG A 266 7.68 2.81 -5.70
N ASP A 267 7.14 2.66 -6.90
CA ASP A 267 6.64 3.77 -7.70
C ASP A 267 5.12 3.85 -7.56
N CYS A 268 4.66 4.97 -7.05
CA CYS A 268 3.25 5.26 -6.79
C CYS A 268 2.75 6.45 -7.62
N SER A 269 3.38 6.73 -8.77
CA SER A 269 3.05 7.88 -9.62
C SER A 269 1.71 7.75 -10.35
N ALA A 270 1.18 6.53 -10.49
CA ALA A 270 -0.11 6.30 -11.13
C ALA A 270 -1.27 6.67 -10.20
N GLN A 271 -1.59 7.95 -10.15
CA GLN A 271 -2.56 8.53 -9.25
C GLN A 271 -3.72 9.20 -10.00
N ARG A 272 -4.87 9.30 -9.32
CA ARG A 272 -5.99 10.12 -9.76
C ARG A 272 -6.41 11.03 -8.60
N ARG A 273 -6.30 12.34 -8.78
CA ARG A 273 -6.63 13.34 -7.73
C ARG A 273 -5.89 13.06 -6.41
N HIS A 274 -4.59 12.74 -6.51
CA HIS A 274 -3.72 12.37 -5.37
C HIS A 274 -4.07 11.03 -4.68
N GLN A 275 -4.96 10.23 -5.27
CA GLN A 275 -5.22 8.86 -4.82
C GLN A 275 -4.40 7.89 -5.67
N LYS A 276 -3.53 7.11 -5.04
CA LYS A 276 -2.77 6.03 -5.67
C LYS A 276 -3.75 4.99 -6.23
N LEU A 277 -3.51 4.49 -7.44
CA LEU A 277 -4.36 3.51 -8.13
C LEU A 277 -3.61 2.26 -8.55
N ILE A 278 -2.35 2.44 -8.95
CA ILE A 278 -1.45 1.38 -9.38
C ILE A 278 -0.09 1.69 -8.77
N GLU A 279 0.47 0.72 -8.11
CA GLU A 279 1.77 0.78 -7.45
C GLU A 279 2.65 -0.36 -7.94
N GLU A 280 3.95 -0.13 -8.08
CA GLU A 280 4.89 -1.17 -8.52
C GLU A 280 6.17 -1.17 -7.69
N ALA A 281 6.76 -2.34 -7.51
CA ALA A 281 8.04 -2.56 -6.81
C ALA A 281 8.94 -3.51 -7.61
N PRO A 282 10.28 -3.24 -7.62
CA PRO A 282 10.92 -2.00 -7.23
C PRO A 282 10.54 -0.84 -8.17
N ALA A 283 10.81 0.41 -7.78
CA ALA A 283 10.56 1.56 -8.64
C ALA A 283 11.39 1.44 -9.93
N PRO A 284 10.75 1.44 -11.13
CA PRO A 284 11.46 1.16 -12.36
C PRO A 284 12.31 2.34 -12.83
N ALA A 285 13.36 2.07 -13.63
CA ALA A 285 14.16 3.06 -14.32
C ALA A 285 14.67 4.21 -13.43
N LEU A 286 15.10 3.90 -12.23
CA LEU A 286 15.95 4.77 -11.44
C LEU A 286 17.39 4.69 -12.00
N PRO A 287 18.13 5.79 -12.05
CA PRO A 287 19.56 5.75 -12.37
C PRO A 287 20.36 4.90 -11.37
N ASP A 288 21.48 4.38 -11.78
CA ASP A 288 22.37 3.58 -10.92
C ASP A 288 22.74 4.36 -9.65
N GLY A 289 22.62 3.70 -8.50
CA GLY A 289 22.93 4.24 -7.17
C GLY A 289 21.85 5.15 -6.56
N VAL A 290 20.81 5.51 -7.30
CA VAL A 290 19.73 6.37 -6.78
C VAL A 290 18.85 5.61 -5.80
N GLU A 291 18.54 4.34 -6.07
CA GLU A 291 17.73 3.51 -5.17
C GLU A 291 18.41 3.37 -3.80
N GLU A 292 19.70 3.07 -3.80
CA GLU A 292 20.52 2.95 -2.59
C GLU A 292 20.58 4.29 -1.83
N ALA A 293 20.82 5.39 -2.54
CA ALA A 293 20.84 6.72 -1.93
C ALA A 293 19.49 7.11 -1.30
N MET A 294 18.37 6.76 -1.94
CA MET A 294 17.03 6.95 -1.36
C MET A 294 16.85 6.08 -0.12
N GLY A 295 17.26 4.81 -0.18
CA GLY A 295 17.22 3.88 0.96
C GLY A 295 18.00 4.40 2.17
N GLU A 296 19.24 4.84 1.96
CA GLU A 296 20.07 5.43 3.01
C GLU A 296 19.47 6.72 3.58
N ALA A 297 18.94 7.60 2.73
CA ALA A 297 18.29 8.83 3.15
C ALA A 297 17.05 8.54 4.00
N ALA A 298 16.25 7.53 3.64
CA ALA A 298 15.08 7.10 4.38
C ALA A 298 15.47 6.56 5.78
N VAL A 299 16.52 5.72 5.87
CA VAL A 299 17.02 5.19 7.14
C VAL A 299 17.54 6.31 8.03
N LYS A 300 18.29 7.28 7.48
CA LYS A 300 18.82 8.43 8.24
C LYS A 300 17.68 9.31 8.77
N ALA A 301 16.66 9.59 7.96
CA ALA A 301 15.48 10.36 8.39
C ALA A 301 14.73 9.65 9.53
N ALA A 302 14.52 8.34 9.43
CA ALA A 302 13.88 7.54 10.46
C ALA A 302 14.69 7.49 11.76
N LYS A 303 16.02 7.31 11.68
CA LYS A 303 16.91 7.33 12.85
C LYS A 303 16.90 8.67 13.57
N ALA A 304 16.74 9.78 12.84
CA ALA A 304 16.71 11.12 13.43
C ALA A 304 15.55 11.37 14.40
N VAL A 305 14.49 10.53 14.32
CA VAL A 305 13.29 10.60 15.18
C VAL A 305 13.10 9.36 16.06
N GLY A 306 14.12 8.50 16.18
CA GLY A 306 14.02 7.27 16.99
C GLY A 306 12.95 6.30 16.50
N TYR A 307 12.73 6.22 15.18
CA TYR A 307 11.70 5.41 14.57
C TYR A 307 11.95 3.91 14.72
N TYR A 308 10.90 3.16 15.03
CA TYR A 308 10.87 1.71 14.93
C TYR A 308 9.54 1.23 14.32
N ASN A 309 9.41 -0.08 14.03
CA ASN A 309 8.31 -0.70 13.31
C ASN A 309 8.28 -0.32 11.82
N ALA A 310 7.23 -0.73 11.09
CA ALA A 310 7.14 -0.48 9.65
C ALA A 310 6.75 0.97 9.35
N GLY A 311 7.44 1.59 8.41
CA GLY A 311 7.17 2.93 7.92
C GLY A 311 7.59 3.10 6.47
N THR A 312 7.20 4.20 5.87
CA THR A 312 7.52 4.52 4.49
C THR A 312 7.93 5.97 4.35
N VAL A 313 9.08 6.21 3.73
CA VAL A 313 9.51 7.57 3.37
C VAL A 313 9.17 7.80 1.91
N GLU A 314 8.36 8.80 1.66
CA GLU A 314 7.95 9.22 0.32
C GLU A 314 8.89 10.30 -0.22
N PHE A 315 9.30 10.14 -1.48
CA PHE A 315 10.16 11.06 -2.20
C PHE A 315 9.50 11.51 -3.50
N ILE A 316 9.83 12.72 -3.91
CA ILE A 316 9.57 13.22 -5.25
C ILE A 316 10.87 13.08 -6.05
N PHE A 317 10.83 12.30 -7.13
CA PHE A 317 11.97 12.05 -8.01
C PHE A 317 11.77 12.73 -9.38
N GLN A 318 12.75 13.50 -9.83
CA GLN A 318 12.75 14.12 -11.15
C GLN A 318 14.18 14.35 -11.65
N ASP A 319 14.45 14.00 -12.91
CA ASP A 319 15.69 14.29 -13.64
C ASP A 319 16.98 13.79 -12.95
N GLY A 320 16.90 12.71 -12.17
CA GLY A 320 18.01 12.11 -11.43
C GLY A 320 18.10 12.55 -9.98
N ASP A 321 17.41 13.61 -9.60
CA ASP A 321 17.33 14.11 -8.22
C ASP A 321 16.12 13.57 -7.51
N PHE A 322 16.24 13.36 -6.18
CA PHE A 322 15.12 13.00 -5.33
C PHE A 322 15.07 13.90 -4.09
N PHE A 323 13.86 14.13 -3.59
CA PHE A 323 13.63 15.03 -2.46
C PHE A 323 12.59 14.40 -1.53
N PHE A 324 12.86 14.48 -0.21
CA PHE A 324 11.92 14.08 0.82
C PHE A 324 10.59 14.82 0.67
N LEU A 325 9.50 14.08 0.70
CA LEU A 325 8.14 14.62 0.68
C LEU A 325 7.50 14.53 2.06
N GLU A 326 7.36 13.31 2.57
CA GLU A 326 6.79 13.02 3.88
C GLU A 326 7.19 11.60 4.34
N MET A 327 6.93 11.30 5.61
CA MET A 327 7.05 9.95 6.14
C MET A 327 5.68 9.49 6.65
N ASN A 328 5.23 8.36 6.13
CA ASN A 328 4.05 7.69 6.64
C ASN A 328 4.46 6.75 7.77
N THR A 329 4.01 7.08 8.98
CA THR A 329 4.40 6.39 10.22
C THR A 329 3.53 5.15 10.49
N ARG A 330 3.30 4.35 9.46
CA ARG A 330 2.42 3.19 9.45
C ARG A 330 2.73 2.26 8.28
N LEU A 331 2.11 1.10 8.29
CA LEU A 331 2.03 0.25 7.11
C LEU A 331 1.21 0.95 6.01
N GLN A 332 1.62 0.84 4.76
CA GLN A 332 0.86 1.40 3.63
C GLN A 332 -0.05 0.38 2.94
N VAL A 333 -1.04 0.87 2.19
CA VAL A 333 -1.97 0.03 1.41
C VAL A 333 -1.19 -0.87 0.46
N GLU A 334 -0.18 -0.31 -0.21
CA GLU A 334 0.65 -0.89 -1.26
C GLU A 334 1.85 -1.74 -0.75
N HIS A 335 1.92 -2.04 0.56
CA HIS A 335 2.97 -2.92 1.11
C HIS A 335 3.08 -4.28 0.41
N PRO A 336 1.98 -4.88 -0.12
CA PRO A 336 2.04 -6.20 -0.72
C PRO A 336 2.95 -6.32 -1.94
N VAL A 337 3.22 -5.24 -2.71
CA VAL A 337 4.18 -5.34 -3.82
C VAL A 337 5.61 -5.51 -3.34
N THR A 338 5.95 -4.92 -2.19
CA THR A 338 7.24 -5.14 -1.54
C THR A 338 7.36 -6.57 -1.02
N GLU A 339 6.32 -7.08 -0.37
CA GLU A 339 6.25 -8.49 0.08
C GLU A 339 6.39 -9.47 -1.09
N ALA A 340 5.72 -9.17 -2.22
CA ALA A 340 5.74 -10.06 -3.38
C ALA A 340 7.12 -10.21 -4.04
N ILE A 341 7.98 -9.19 -3.96
CA ILE A 341 9.33 -9.26 -4.53
C ILE A 341 10.39 -9.74 -3.55
N THR A 342 10.12 -9.68 -2.25
CA THR A 342 11.10 -10.05 -1.20
C THR A 342 10.77 -11.36 -0.50
N GLY A 343 9.49 -11.72 -0.40
CA GLY A 343 9.02 -12.82 0.43
C GLY A 343 9.01 -12.48 1.93
N ILE A 344 9.25 -11.21 2.29
CA ILE A 344 9.18 -10.73 3.67
C ILE A 344 7.71 -10.41 4.00
N ASP A 345 7.17 -10.97 5.08
CA ASP A 345 5.87 -10.57 5.64
C ASP A 345 6.06 -9.35 6.54
N LEU A 346 5.67 -8.18 6.05
CA LEU A 346 5.85 -6.92 6.78
C LEU A 346 4.95 -6.83 8.02
N VAL A 347 3.78 -7.48 8.02
CA VAL A 347 2.90 -7.53 9.19
C VAL A 347 3.46 -8.45 10.26
N GLU A 348 4.04 -9.59 9.87
CA GLU A 348 4.78 -10.46 10.79
C GLU A 348 5.92 -9.67 11.46
N TRP A 349 6.73 -8.96 10.67
CA TRP A 349 7.82 -8.14 11.20
C TRP A 349 7.33 -7.05 12.15
N GLN A 350 6.19 -6.41 11.86
CA GLN A 350 5.58 -5.44 12.76
C GLN A 350 5.24 -6.07 14.13
N ILE A 351 4.69 -7.27 14.12
CA ILE A 351 4.33 -8.00 15.35
C ILE A 351 5.57 -8.42 16.13
N LEU A 352 6.60 -8.95 15.45
CA LEU A 352 7.86 -9.35 16.08
C LEU A 352 8.57 -8.15 16.74
N VAL A 353 8.68 -7.04 16.04
CA VAL A 353 9.27 -5.80 16.59
C VAL A 353 8.47 -5.30 17.80
N ALA A 354 7.14 -5.32 17.73
CA ALA A 354 6.30 -4.91 18.86
C ALA A 354 6.42 -5.85 20.05
N SER A 355 6.82 -7.11 19.83
CA SER A 355 7.15 -8.09 20.88
C SER A 355 8.54 -7.87 21.49
N GLY A 356 9.30 -6.87 21.00
CA GLY A 356 10.66 -6.58 21.46
C GLY A 356 11.77 -7.38 20.77
N GLU A 357 11.42 -8.15 19.72
CA GLU A 357 12.40 -8.93 18.95
C GLU A 357 13.24 -8.01 18.04
N PRO A 358 14.53 -8.35 17.82
CA PRO A 358 15.36 -7.67 16.84
C PRO A 358 14.86 -7.96 15.41
N LEU A 359 15.30 -7.15 14.45
CA LEU A 359 15.03 -7.42 13.04
C LEU A 359 15.52 -8.80 12.63
N PRO A 360 14.70 -9.60 11.91
CA PRO A 360 15.08 -10.96 11.50
C PRO A 360 16.23 -11.04 10.51
N MET A 361 16.54 -9.94 9.81
CA MET A 361 17.54 -9.87 8.74
C MET A 361 18.35 -8.59 8.81
N THR A 362 19.60 -8.67 8.42
CA THR A 362 20.48 -7.52 8.17
C THR A 362 20.08 -6.81 6.87
N GLN A 363 20.60 -5.60 6.65
CA GLN A 363 20.36 -4.84 5.41
C GLN A 363 20.81 -5.63 4.16
N GLU A 364 21.95 -6.31 4.21
CA GLU A 364 22.48 -7.09 3.10
C GLU A 364 21.57 -8.30 2.78
N GLU A 365 21.14 -9.02 3.81
CA GLU A 365 20.20 -10.14 3.67
C GLU A 365 18.86 -9.70 3.08
N VAL A 366 18.29 -8.57 3.53
CA VAL A 366 17.06 -8.00 2.98
C VAL A 366 17.21 -7.71 1.48
N LEU A 367 18.28 -7.05 1.06
CA LEU A 367 18.52 -6.76 -0.36
C LEU A 367 18.70 -8.03 -1.19
N ALA A 368 19.31 -9.07 -0.63
CA ALA A 368 19.50 -10.36 -1.30
C ALA A 368 18.20 -11.14 -1.52
N THR A 369 17.10 -10.80 -0.81
CA THR A 369 15.79 -11.46 -1.00
C THR A 369 15.07 -11.03 -2.26
N ARG A 370 15.39 -9.87 -2.81
CA ARG A 370 14.63 -9.22 -3.90
C ARG A 370 14.65 -10.04 -5.18
N ARG A 371 13.47 -10.29 -5.75
CA ARG A 371 13.30 -11.08 -6.98
C ARG A 371 12.14 -10.60 -7.82
N GLY A 372 12.40 -10.37 -9.10
CA GLY A 372 11.36 -10.02 -10.07
C GLY A 372 10.79 -8.63 -9.88
N HIS A 373 9.51 -8.50 -10.22
CA HIS A 373 8.78 -7.25 -10.18
C HIS A 373 7.32 -7.51 -9.81
N ALA A 374 6.71 -6.64 -9.02
CA ALA A 374 5.31 -6.76 -8.63
C ALA A 374 4.53 -5.48 -8.93
N ILE A 375 3.25 -5.64 -9.26
CA ILE A 375 2.32 -4.55 -9.51
C ILE A 375 1.07 -4.79 -8.67
N GLU A 376 0.65 -3.78 -7.92
CA GLU A 376 -0.64 -3.74 -7.25
C GLU A 376 -1.61 -2.87 -8.04
N VAL A 377 -2.87 -3.28 -8.09
CA VAL A 377 -3.97 -2.49 -8.65
C VAL A 377 -5.09 -2.45 -7.61
N ARG A 378 -5.48 -1.25 -7.21
CA ARG A 378 -6.61 -1.06 -6.30
C ARG A 378 -7.93 -1.25 -7.01
N ILE A 379 -8.79 -2.06 -6.41
CA ILE A 379 -10.15 -2.33 -6.91
C ILE A 379 -11.14 -1.56 -6.04
N ASN A 380 -11.64 -0.46 -6.58
CA ASN A 380 -12.53 0.45 -5.87
C ASN A 380 -13.97 0.30 -6.35
N ALA A 381 -14.95 0.41 -5.43
CA ALA A 381 -16.35 0.53 -5.75
C ALA A 381 -16.66 1.93 -6.28
N GLU A 382 -16.44 2.14 -7.58
CA GLU A 382 -16.59 3.41 -8.28
C GLU A 382 -17.36 3.21 -9.59
N ASP A 383 -18.16 4.22 -9.97
CA ASP A 383 -18.78 4.29 -11.29
C ASP A 383 -17.89 5.08 -12.26
N PRO A 384 -17.27 4.42 -13.26
CA PRO A 384 -16.43 5.08 -14.25
C PRO A 384 -17.24 5.84 -15.31
N ALA A 385 -18.58 5.82 -15.26
CA ALA A 385 -19.41 6.49 -16.25
C ALA A 385 -19.12 8.01 -16.29
N GLY A 386 -18.99 8.53 -17.50
CA GLY A 386 -18.67 9.93 -17.73
C GLY A 386 -17.28 10.37 -17.23
N GLY A 387 -16.38 9.44 -16.89
CA GLY A 387 -15.01 9.73 -16.45
C GLY A 387 -14.92 10.35 -15.06
N LYS A 388 -16.00 10.36 -14.28
CA LYS A 388 -16.04 11.00 -12.95
C LYS A 388 -15.55 10.10 -11.83
N PHE A 389 -15.69 8.78 -11.96
CA PHE A 389 -15.29 7.78 -10.95
C PHE A 389 -15.86 8.13 -9.56
N LEU A 390 -17.17 8.33 -9.51
CA LEU A 390 -17.85 8.61 -8.24
C LEU A 390 -17.96 7.32 -7.42
N PRO A 391 -17.89 7.39 -6.08
CA PRO A 391 -18.16 6.24 -5.22
C PRO A 391 -19.50 5.60 -5.58
N SER A 392 -19.51 4.27 -5.66
CA SER A 392 -20.68 3.46 -5.99
C SER A 392 -20.92 2.43 -4.88
N PRO A 393 -21.46 2.86 -3.73
CA PRO A 393 -21.81 1.94 -2.64
C PRO A 393 -22.93 1.01 -3.07
N GLY A 394 -23.00 -0.18 -2.43
CA GLY A 394 -24.04 -1.16 -2.71
C GLY A 394 -23.56 -2.59 -2.48
N THR A 395 -24.45 -3.55 -2.78
CA THR A 395 -24.18 -4.97 -2.60
C THR A 395 -23.27 -5.52 -3.69
N ILE A 396 -22.23 -6.24 -3.29
CA ILE A 396 -21.35 -7.00 -4.20
C ILE A 396 -22.08 -8.29 -4.58
N THR A 397 -22.76 -8.29 -5.72
CA THR A 397 -23.53 -9.48 -6.15
C THR A 397 -22.65 -10.65 -6.57
N LYS A 398 -21.43 -10.37 -7.00
CA LYS A 398 -20.42 -11.37 -7.33
C LYS A 398 -19.02 -10.76 -7.18
N LEU A 399 -18.18 -11.43 -6.42
CA LEU A 399 -16.74 -11.21 -6.35
C LEU A 399 -16.04 -12.51 -6.74
N ALA A 400 -15.41 -12.52 -7.91
CA ALA A 400 -14.54 -13.61 -8.35
C ALA A 400 -13.11 -13.10 -8.33
N THR A 401 -12.32 -13.63 -7.40
CA THR A 401 -10.92 -13.22 -7.23
C THR A 401 -10.06 -13.82 -8.33
N PRO A 402 -9.20 -13.05 -9.00
CA PRO A 402 -8.21 -13.59 -9.90
C PRO A 402 -7.23 -14.51 -9.13
N ASP A 403 -6.82 -15.58 -9.79
CA ASP A 403 -5.88 -16.56 -9.23
C ASP A 403 -4.79 -16.95 -10.21
N GLY A 404 -3.86 -17.81 -9.78
CA GLY A 404 -2.79 -18.38 -10.55
C GLY A 404 -1.40 -17.98 -10.08
N PHE A 405 -0.37 -18.50 -10.75
CA PHE A 405 1.01 -18.29 -10.35
C PHE A 405 1.38 -16.80 -10.30
N GLY A 406 1.88 -16.35 -9.13
CA GLY A 406 2.28 -14.96 -8.91
C GLY A 406 1.10 -13.99 -8.85
N VAL A 407 -0.09 -14.45 -8.45
CA VAL A 407 -1.28 -13.63 -8.26
C VAL A 407 -1.77 -13.76 -6.83
N ARG A 408 -1.94 -12.62 -6.16
CA ARG A 408 -2.51 -12.48 -4.82
C ARG A 408 -3.65 -11.48 -4.88
N PHE A 409 -4.72 -11.73 -4.12
CA PHE A 409 -5.84 -10.81 -3.99
C PHE A 409 -6.19 -10.61 -2.52
N ASP A 410 -5.97 -9.39 -2.02
CA ASP A 410 -6.30 -9.01 -0.65
C ASP A 410 -7.64 -8.28 -0.63
N SER A 411 -8.63 -8.81 0.09
CA SER A 411 -9.97 -8.22 0.19
C SER A 411 -10.55 -8.36 1.58
N GLY A 412 -11.33 -7.35 1.96
CA GLY A 412 -12.17 -7.39 3.16
C GLY A 412 -13.62 -7.76 2.88
N TYR A 413 -13.96 -8.13 1.64
CA TYR A 413 -15.31 -8.41 1.17
C TYR A 413 -15.41 -9.77 0.46
N GLU A 414 -16.64 -10.30 0.46
CA GLU A 414 -17.05 -11.47 -0.30
C GLU A 414 -18.31 -11.17 -1.14
N SER A 415 -18.73 -12.11 -1.96
CA SER A 415 -20.01 -12.01 -2.66
C SER A 415 -21.16 -11.99 -1.65
N GLY A 416 -22.04 -11.02 -1.76
CA GLY A 416 -23.14 -10.78 -0.84
C GLY A 416 -22.91 -9.66 0.16
N ASP A 417 -21.65 -9.25 0.38
CA ASP A 417 -21.31 -8.15 1.28
C ASP A 417 -21.73 -6.78 0.67
N GLU A 418 -21.91 -5.79 1.54
CA GLU A 418 -22.30 -4.43 1.16
C GLU A 418 -21.13 -3.45 1.33
N VAL A 419 -20.82 -2.69 0.27
CA VAL A 419 -19.90 -1.55 0.34
C VAL A 419 -20.66 -0.34 0.82
N SER A 420 -20.34 0.12 2.04
CA SER A 420 -21.00 1.25 2.68
C SER A 420 -20.54 2.59 2.11
N GLN A 421 -21.43 3.59 2.13
CA GLN A 421 -21.08 4.98 1.82
C GLN A 421 -20.30 5.70 2.94
N PHE A 422 -20.17 5.12 4.12
CA PHE A 422 -19.58 5.76 5.31
C PHE A 422 -18.08 5.49 5.44
N TYR A 423 -17.52 4.60 4.61
CA TYR A 423 -16.11 4.20 4.65
C TYR A 423 -15.47 4.30 3.27
N ASP A 424 -14.17 4.03 3.22
CA ASP A 424 -13.44 3.94 1.96
C ASP A 424 -14.08 2.91 1.01
N ASN A 425 -14.01 3.18 -0.28
CA ASN A 425 -14.60 2.36 -1.33
C ASN A 425 -13.67 1.24 -1.85
N LEU A 426 -12.53 0.99 -1.19
CA LEU A 426 -11.60 -0.08 -1.55
C LEU A 426 -12.23 -1.45 -1.29
N VAL A 427 -12.47 -2.19 -2.36
CA VAL A 427 -12.99 -3.56 -2.30
C VAL A 427 -11.87 -4.57 -2.09
N GLY A 428 -10.73 -4.34 -2.72
CA GLY A 428 -9.56 -5.21 -2.60
C GLY A 428 -8.40 -4.73 -3.44
N LYS A 429 -7.29 -5.45 -3.33
CA LYS A 429 -6.04 -5.19 -4.03
C LYS A 429 -5.66 -6.42 -4.84
N LEU A 430 -5.39 -6.23 -6.13
CA LEU A 430 -4.84 -7.26 -7.00
C LEU A 430 -3.33 -7.05 -7.07
N ILE A 431 -2.57 -7.98 -6.52
CA ILE A 431 -1.10 -7.97 -6.53
C ILE A 431 -0.62 -9.03 -7.51
N VAL A 432 0.23 -8.65 -8.45
CA VAL A 432 0.71 -9.53 -9.51
C VAL A 432 2.22 -9.47 -9.61
N TRP A 433 2.86 -10.59 -9.35
CA TRP A 433 4.30 -10.76 -9.46
C TRP A 433 4.69 -11.33 -10.84
N GLY A 434 5.83 -10.89 -11.37
CA GLY A 434 6.50 -11.43 -12.56
C GLY A 434 8.02 -11.57 -12.32
N LYS A 435 8.67 -12.44 -13.09
CA LYS A 435 10.14 -12.56 -13.02
C LYS A 435 10.87 -11.27 -13.44
N ASP A 436 10.18 -10.41 -14.17
CA ASP A 436 10.59 -9.10 -14.63
C ASP A 436 9.35 -8.19 -14.79
N ARG A 437 9.54 -6.90 -15.01
CA ARG A 437 8.47 -5.91 -15.14
C ARG A 437 7.52 -6.22 -16.29
N ASP A 438 8.03 -6.59 -17.45
CA ASP A 438 7.21 -6.90 -18.63
C ASP A 438 6.30 -8.11 -18.37
N THR A 439 6.82 -9.13 -17.70
CA THR A 439 6.03 -10.29 -17.27
C THR A 439 4.95 -9.88 -16.26
N ALA A 440 5.28 -9.02 -15.28
CA ALA A 440 4.32 -8.52 -14.30
C ALA A 440 3.20 -7.72 -15.00
N ILE A 441 3.55 -6.80 -15.91
CA ILE A 441 2.58 -6.02 -16.71
C ILE A 441 1.67 -6.94 -17.54
N ALA A 442 2.25 -7.86 -18.32
CA ALA A 442 1.50 -8.77 -19.18
C ALA A 442 0.53 -9.63 -18.36
N ARG A 443 0.96 -10.13 -17.21
CA ARG A 443 0.16 -10.93 -16.29
C ARG A 443 -0.95 -10.09 -15.64
N THR A 444 -0.67 -8.86 -15.19
CA THR A 444 -1.65 -7.93 -14.63
C THR A 444 -2.76 -7.63 -15.65
N ILE A 445 -2.40 -7.34 -16.91
CA ILE A 445 -3.36 -7.11 -17.99
C ILE A 445 -4.22 -8.36 -18.24
N ALA A 446 -3.63 -9.56 -18.24
CA ALA A 446 -4.37 -10.79 -18.44
C ALA A 446 -5.37 -11.07 -17.30
N ARG A 447 -5.01 -10.78 -16.05
CA ARG A 447 -5.86 -10.99 -14.87
C ARG A 447 -6.93 -9.92 -14.69
N SER A 448 -6.64 -8.65 -14.99
CA SER A 448 -7.64 -7.58 -14.95
C SER A 448 -8.75 -7.71 -16.01
N ARG A 449 -8.54 -8.51 -17.06
CA ARG A 449 -9.56 -8.81 -18.08
C ARG A 449 -10.55 -9.89 -17.67
N THR A 450 -10.27 -10.65 -16.62
CA THR A 450 -11.21 -11.63 -16.08
C THR A 450 -12.32 -10.87 -15.37
N PRO A 451 -13.62 -11.03 -15.73
CA PRO A 451 -14.70 -10.28 -15.09
C PRO A 451 -14.87 -10.74 -13.65
N SER A 452 -14.29 -9.99 -12.72
CA SER A 452 -14.10 -10.42 -11.34
C SER A 452 -15.11 -9.85 -10.35
N SER A 453 -15.82 -8.77 -10.67
CA SER A 453 -16.81 -8.25 -9.72
C SER A 453 -18.00 -7.59 -10.41
N ARG A 454 -19.19 -7.74 -9.80
CA ARG A 454 -20.37 -6.94 -10.11
C ARG A 454 -20.87 -6.34 -8.80
N VAL A 455 -20.74 -5.04 -8.66
CA VAL A 455 -21.48 -4.27 -7.67
C VAL A 455 -22.76 -3.81 -8.38
N SER A 456 -23.91 -4.16 -7.87
CA SER A 456 -25.19 -3.69 -8.43
C SER A 456 -25.68 -2.50 -7.63
N PRO A 457 -25.69 -1.30 -8.20
CA PRO A 457 -26.70 -0.33 -7.84
C PRO A 457 -28.04 -0.78 -8.48
N PRO A 458 -29.19 -0.38 -7.97
CA PRO A 458 -30.48 -0.94 -8.36
C PRO A 458 -30.94 -0.71 -9.80
N ARG A 459 -30.16 -0.24 -10.74
CA ARG A 459 -30.50 -0.19 -12.19
C ARG A 459 -29.33 0.31 -13.05
N SER A 460 -28.29 -0.48 -13.30
CA SER A 460 -27.47 -0.44 -14.54
C SER A 460 -26.23 -1.33 -14.41
N PRO A 461 -25.85 -2.13 -15.41
CA PRO A 461 -24.67 -2.99 -15.33
C PRO A 461 -23.38 -2.17 -15.49
N PRO A 462 -22.39 -2.32 -14.61
CA PRO A 462 -21.07 -1.70 -14.78
C PRO A 462 -20.29 -2.44 -15.87
N THR A 463 -19.81 -1.71 -16.86
CA THR A 463 -18.79 -2.20 -17.79
C THR A 463 -17.43 -1.80 -17.27
N TRP A 464 -16.67 -2.76 -16.73
CA TRP A 464 -15.27 -2.57 -16.42
C TRP A 464 -14.48 -2.31 -17.70
N ARG A 465 -14.00 -1.08 -17.87
CA ARG A 465 -12.98 -0.80 -18.86
C ARG A 465 -11.64 -0.87 -18.15
N SER A 466 -10.77 -1.77 -18.64
CA SER A 466 -9.39 -1.87 -18.19
C SER A 466 -8.71 -0.50 -18.24
N CYS A 467 -8.14 -0.05 -17.13
CA CYS A 467 -7.13 0.99 -17.14
C CYS A 467 -5.96 0.49 -18.01
N ALA A 468 -5.72 1.15 -19.12
CA ALA A 468 -4.51 0.90 -19.90
C ALA A 468 -3.34 1.39 -19.05
N ILE A 469 -2.45 0.49 -18.65
CA ILE A 469 -1.18 0.84 -17.99
C ILE A 469 -0.39 1.64 -19.02
N PRO A 470 0.02 2.90 -18.72
CA PRO A 470 0.87 3.64 -19.62
C PRO A 470 2.22 2.92 -19.76
N THR A 471 2.52 2.40 -20.93
CA THR A 471 3.86 1.94 -21.24
C THR A 471 4.69 3.19 -21.47
N SER A 472 5.53 3.55 -20.51
CA SER A 472 6.56 4.58 -20.74
C SER A 472 7.48 4.09 -21.85
N PRO A 473 7.69 4.85 -22.93
CA PRO A 473 8.66 4.47 -23.94
C PRO A 473 10.08 4.57 -23.35
N PRO A 474 11.03 3.74 -23.82
CA PRO A 474 12.42 3.89 -23.44
C PRO A 474 12.92 5.28 -23.85
N SER A 475 13.70 5.90 -22.99
CA SER A 475 14.30 7.22 -23.18
C SER A 475 15.07 7.29 -24.49
N SER A 476 14.56 8.00 -25.47
CA SER A 476 15.31 8.40 -26.65
C SER A 476 15.19 9.90 -26.88
N THR A 477 16.34 10.56 -26.69
CA THR A 477 16.83 11.76 -27.37
C THR A 477 15.84 12.86 -27.75
N ARG A 478 16.10 14.02 -27.15
CA ARG A 478 15.60 15.35 -27.49
C ARG A 478 15.53 15.61 -28.98
N ARG A 479 14.39 16.09 -29.47
CA ARG A 479 14.34 17.14 -30.51
C ARG A 479 13.26 18.16 -30.15
N ASN A 480 13.70 19.41 -30.06
CA ASN A 480 12.87 20.60 -29.97
C ASN A 480 11.92 20.70 -31.16
N GLY A 481 10.66 21.03 -30.88
CA GLY A 481 9.71 21.38 -31.92
C GLY A 481 8.42 21.87 -31.31
N SER A 482 8.34 23.19 -31.16
CA SER A 482 7.08 23.91 -30.89
C SER A 482 6.02 23.59 -31.92
N ARG A 483 4.80 23.26 -31.55
CA ARG A 483 3.55 23.69 -32.21
C ARG A 483 2.31 23.30 -31.40
N ASN A 484 1.49 24.32 -31.14
CA ASN A 484 0.09 24.23 -30.73
C ASN A 484 -0.72 23.34 -31.66
N ALA A 485 -1.62 22.55 -31.12
CA ALA A 485 -3.00 22.45 -31.61
C ALA A 485 -3.80 21.38 -30.83
N SER A 486 -4.81 21.83 -30.19
CA SER A 486 -5.99 21.08 -29.78
C SER A 486 -6.62 20.41 -31.01
N THR A 487 -6.73 19.07 -31.03
CA THR A 487 -7.81 18.36 -31.74
C THR A 487 -7.85 16.91 -31.25
N CYS A 488 -8.94 16.54 -30.60
CA CYS A 488 -9.34 15.16 -30.39
C CYS A 488 -9.62 14.48 -31.75
N PRO A 489 -9.11 13.30 -32.02
CA PRO A 489 -9.54 12.53 -33.19
C PRO A 489 -10.88 11.86 -32.94
N ALA A 490 -11.75 11.91 -33.96
CA ALA A 490 -13.07 11.29 -34.02
C ALA A 490 -13.01 9.75 -33.90
N PRO A 491 -14.12 9.09 -33.50
CA PRO A 491 -14.16 7.66 -33.26
C PRO A 491 -14.05 6.86 -34.56
N LEU A 492 -13.11 5.91 -34.57
CA LEU A 492 -12.93 4.94 -35.64
C LEU A 492 -14.19 4.07 -35.83
N ARG A 493 -14.65 4.00 -37.07
CA ARG A 493 -15.78 3.18 -37.55
C ARG A 493 -15.56 1.70 -37.21
N ARG A 494 -16.61 1.06 -36.67
CA ARG A 494 -16.70 -0.37 -36.37
C ARG A 494 -16.45 -1.20 -37.63
N ARG A 495 -15.54 -2.17 -37.59
CA ARG A 495 -15.46 -3.28 -38.54
C ARG A 495 -16.64 -4.25 -38.30
N PRO A 496 -17.21 -4.85 -39.34
CA PRO A 496 -18.30 -5.82 -39.18
C PRO A 496 -17.82 -7.10 -38.50
N ARG A 497 -18.70 -7.68 -37.69
CA ARG A 497 -18.46 -8.94 -36.98
C ARG A 497 -18.36 -10.09 -37.98
N PRO A 498 -17.48 -11.07 -37.80
CA PRO A 498 -17.55 -12.33 -38.55
C PRO A 498 -18.79 -13.13 -38.15
N ASN A 499 -19.38 -13.81 -39.13
CA ASN A 499 -20.57 -14.67 -38.99
C ASN A 499 -20.35 -15.80 -37.98
N PRO A 500 -21.36 -16.18 -37.21
CA PRO A 500 -21.28 -17.31 -36.29
C PRO A 500 -21.18 -18.63 -37.06
N LEU A 501 -20.28 -19.49 -36.59
CA LEU A 501 -20.14 -20.87 -37.07
C LEU A 501 -21.44 -21.67 -36.86
N PRO A 502 -21.77 -22.63 -37.73
CA PRO A 502 -23.00 -23.41 -37.65
C PRO A 502 -23.02 -24.33 -36.43
N ARG A 503 -24.15 -24.37 -35.75
CA ARG A 503 -24.39 -25.25 -34.60
C ARG A 503 -24.38 -26.71 -35.05
N VAL A 504 -23.50 -27.51 -34.48
CA VAL A 504 -23.51 -28.98 -34.59
C VAL A 504 -24.70 -29.52 -33.78
N ARG A 505 -25.63 -30.20 -34.44
CA ARG A 505 -26.74 -30.90 -33.77
C ARG A 505 -26.21 -32.19 -33.11
N PRO A 506 -26.62 -32.53 -31.89
CA PRO A 506 -26.30 -33.82 -31.28
C PRO A 506 -27.04 -34.94 -31.99
N ARG A 507 -26.37 -36.08 -32.26
CA ARG A 507 -26.94 -37.32 -32.78
C ARG A 507 -27.85 -37.96 -31.72
N PRO A 508 -29.00 -38.56 -32.12
CA PRO A 508 -29.84 -39.28 -31.19
C PRO A 508 -29.19 -40.58 -30.72
N SER A 509 -29.29 -40.85 -29.43
CA SER A 509 -28.87 -42.10 -28.80
C SER A 509 -29.79 -43.24 -29.25
N ARG A 510 -29.22 -44.34 -29.79
CA ARG A 510 -29.91 -45.57 -30.02
C ARG A 510 -30.12 -46.29 -28.68
N SER A 511 -31.38 -46.53 -28.35
CA SER A 511 -31.78 -47.49 -27.33
C SER A 511 -31.61 -48.90 -27.87
N SER A 512 -30.80 -49.75 -27.20
CA SER A 512 -30.83 -51.20 -27.41
C SER A 512 -31.61 -51.83 -26.26
N SER A 513 -32.81 -52.29 -26.57
CA SER A 513 -33.52 -53.30 -25.81
C SER A 513 -32.98 -54.68 -26.21
N ALA A 514 -32.60 -55.50 -25.27
CA ALA A 514 -32.60 -56.96 -25.40
C ALA A 514 -32.65 -57.59 -24.01
N ALA A 515 -33.71 -58.33 -23.81
CA ALA A 515 -33.96 -59.56 -23.12
C ALA A 515 -33.21 -59.85 -21.82
#